data_179ac3494b0c4ecac722465b80b7a41c
#
_entry.id   179ac3494b0c4ecac722465b80b7a41c
#
_cell.length_a   1.000
_cell.length_b   1.000
_cell.length_c   1.000
_cell.angle_alpha   90.00
_cell.angle_beta   90.00
_cell.angle_gamma   90.00
#
_symmetry.space_group_name_H-M   'P 1'
#
loop_
_entity.id
_entity.type
_entity.pdbx_description
1 polymer ?
#
loop_
_entity_poly.entity_id
_entity_poly.type
_entity_poly.pdbx_seq_one_letter_code
_entity_poly.pdbx_strand_id
1 'polypeptide(L)'
;HTIQADFYRLFRSKGFWITEFILFSLMLMGASIGATGHLMAIQTEEPEIPTHGWDGVQALINASSQGSNLVFLCIILACLVLGVDLIGKLYKNNLTVGVSRTEFFLAKAFVLACIALLQVIICLVIAFIPATILNGFGTMPDGFIGNLLITIFLQFLCLLAWLSIVSFILYVSHSYLAVFIGYFVSSILLSMPMLIFPNIKILPYLSLQFFYAMTAN
;
A
#
# COMPACT_ATOMS: atom_id res chain seq x y z
N HIS A 1 25.76 1.03 5.69
CA HIS A 1 26.00 1.70 4.39
C HIS A 1 24.99 1.30 3.31
N THR A 2 24.60 0.04 3.18
CA THR A 2 23.66 -0.45 2.12
C THR A 2 22.28 0.19 2.24
N ILE A 3 21.72 0.24 3.46
CA ILE A 3 20.40 0.82 3.74
C ILE A 3 20.33 2.29 3.34
N GLN A 4 21.34 3.09 3.71
CA GLN A 4 21.40 4.51 3.36
C GLN A 4 21.46 4.73 1.85
N ALA A 5 22.23 3.89 1.14
CA ALA A 5 22.35 3.95 -0.31
C ALA A 5 21.00 3.64 -1.00
N ASP A 6 20.23 2.67 -0.47
CA ASP A 6 18.91 2.32 -0.99
C ASP A 6 17.90 3.46 -0.81
N PHE A 7 17.84 4.06 0.37
CA PHE A 7 16.98 5.23 0.60
C PHE A 7 17.38 6.42 -0.28
N TYR A 8 18.67 6.72 -0.38
CA TYR A 8 19.15 7.79 -1.26
C TYR A 8 18.75 7.55 -2.71
N ARG A 9 18.93 6.32 -3.21
CA ARG A 9 18.54 5.93 -4.56
C ARG A 9 17.04 6.04 -4.79
N LEU A 10 16.22 5.61 -3.81
CA LEU A 10 14.78 5.68 -3.88
C LEU A 10 14.29 7.13 -4.00
N PHE A 11 14.69 8.00 -3.07
CA PHE A 11 14.25 9.40 -3.06
C PHE A 11 14.74 10.20 -4.29
N ARG A 12 15.83 9.77 -4.91
CA ARG A 12 16.34 10.38 -6.15
C ARG A 12 15.69 9.77 -7.40
N SER A 13 14.97 8.67 -7.30
CA SER A 13 14.32 8.03 -8.45
C SER A 13 13.10 8.83 -8.91
N LYS A 14 12.99 9.04 -10.24
CA LYS A 14 11.79 9.64 -10.83
C LYS A 14 10.55 8.80 -10.57
N GLY A 15 10.70 7.48 -10.48
CA GLY A 15 9.62 6.53 -10.22
C GLY A 15 8.96 6.77 -8.86
N PHE A 16 9.73 7.07 -7.82
CA PHE A 16 9.20 7.41 -6.49
C PHE A 16 8.28 8.66 -6.58
N TRP A 17 8.77 9.74 -7.15
CA TRP A 17 8.01 10.98 -7.26
C TRP A 17 6.76 10.85 -8.13
N ILE A 18 6.81 10.06 -9.20
CA ILE A 18 5.63 9.76 -10.02
C ILE A 18 4.60 8.99 -9.20
N THR A 19 5.01 8.01 -8.41
CA THR A 19 4.12 7.22 -7.55
C THR A 19 3.43 8.11 -6.51
N GLU A 20 4.18 8.99 -5.84
CA GLU A 20 3.64 9.93 -4.87
C GLU A 20 2.71 10.97 -5.51
N PHE A 21 3.03 11.43 -6.72
CA PHE A 21 2.16 12.34 -7.46
C PHE A 21 0.82 11.71 -7.84
N ILE A 22 0.84 10.43 -8.24
CA ILE A 22 -0.39 9.67 -8.52
C ILE A 22 -1.23 9.56 -7.24
N LEU A 23 -0.62 9.21 -6.12
CA LEU A 23 -1.30 9.14 -4.82
C LEU A 23 -1.93 10.47 -4.44
N PHE A 24 -1.15 11.56 -4.54
CA PHE A 24 -1.64 12.92 -4.27
C PHE A 24 -2.84 13.29 -5.15
N SER A 25 -2.77 13.00 -6.45
CA SER A 25 -3.85 13.30 -7.38
C SER A 25 -5.14 12.53 -7.05
N LEU A 26 -5.03 11.26 -6.68
CA LEU A 26 -6.18 10.43 -6.28
C LEU A 26 -6.84 10.96 -5.00
N MET A 27 -6.03 11.33 -4.00
CA MET A 27 -6.54 11.86 -2.73
C MET A 27 -7.15 13.27 -2.90
N LEU A 28 -6.55 14.10 -3.78
CA LEU A 28 -7.10 15.42 -4.11
C LEU A 28 -8.45 15.31 -4.82
N MET A 29 -8.61 14.36 -5.74
CA MET A 29 -9.91 14.08 -6.37
C MET A 29 -10.95 13.66 -5.32
N GLY A 30 -10.60 12.79 -4.39
CA GLY A 30 -11.48 12.43 -3.29
C GLY A 30 -11.91 13.63 -2.44
N ALA A 31 -10.97 14.47 -2.07
CA ALA A 31 -11.24 15.67 -1.28
C ALA A 31 -12.13 16.69 -2.00
N SER A 32 -11.99 16.84 -3.34
CA SER A 32 -12.73 17.84 -4.11
C SER A 32 -14.10 17.38 -4.58
N ILE A 33 -14.26 16.11 -4.96
CA ILE A 33 -15.46 15.59 -5.62
C ILE A 33 -16.23 14.60 -4.68
N GLY A 34 -15.62 14.18 -3.57
CA GLY A 34 -16.14 13.11 -2.72
C GLY A 34 -16.06 11.73 -3.37
N ALA A 35 -15.34 11.63 -4.51
CA ALA A 35 -15.23 10.37 -5.23
C ALA A 35 -14.28 9.42 -4.52
N THR A 36 -14.78 8.25 -4.12
CA THR A 36 -13.94 7.14 -3.66
C THR A 36 -13.35 6.46 -4.89
N GLY A 37 -12.07 6.76 -5.18
CA GLY A 37 -11.35 6.14 -6.29
C GLY A 37 -11.05 4.67 -6.02
N HIS A 38 -12.06 3.80 -6.06
CA HIS A 38 -11.88 2.36 -6.05
C HIS A 38 -11.38 1.90 -7.43
N LEU A 39 -10.09 1.94 -7.65
CA LEU A 39 -9.48 1.51 -8.91
C LEU A 39 -9.71 0.01 -9.21
N MET A 40 -10.15 -0.81 -8.25
CA MET A 40 -10.32 -2.25 -8.40
C MET A 40 -11.44 -2.89 -7.55
N ALA A 41 -12.33 -2.13 -6.95
CA ALA A 41 -13.46 -2.72 -6.24
C ALA A 41 -14.68 -2.79 -7.17
N ILE A 42 -15.13 -3.98 -7.50
CA ILE A 42 -16.46 -4.23 -8.07
C ILE A 42 -17.45 -3.99 -6.92
N GLN A 43 -17.98 -2.78 -6.80
CA GLN A 43 -19.08 -2.51 -5.89
C GLN A 43 -20.38 -2.82 -6.61
N THR A 44 -21.19 -3.68 -6.02
CA THR A 44 -22.52 -4.09 -6.48
C THR A 44 -23.65 -3.19 -5.96
N GLU A 45 -23.35 -2.16 -5.20
CA GLU A 45 -24.33 -1.19 -4.70
C GLU A 45 -24.22 0.12 -5.46
N GLU A 46 -25.36 0.72 -5.79
CA GLU A 46 -25.43 2.01 -6.47
C GLU A 46 -24.69 3.07 -5.61
N PRO A 47 -23.66 3.75 -6.15
CA PRO A 47 -22.96 4.75 -5.37
C PRO A 47 -23.89 5.97 -5.21
N GLU A 48 -24.31 6.28 -3.99
CA GLU A 48 -24.79 7.62 -3.68
C GLU A 48 -23.65 8.60 -3.97
N ILE A 49 -23.80 9.42 -4.99
CA ILE A 49 -22.83 10.45 -5.33
C ILE A 49 -22.84 11.45 -4.17
N PRO A 50 -21.80 11.53 -3.35
CA PRO A 50 -21.76 12.50 -2.27
C PRO A 50 -21.78 13.91 -2.88
N THR A 51 -22.69 14.73 -2.43
CA THR A 51 -22.91 16.12 -2.91
C THR A 51 -21.83 17.08 -2.39
N HIS A 52 -21.01 16.65 -1.46
CA HIS A 52 -19.93 17.43 -0.83
C HIS A 52 -18.62 16.65 -0.82
N GLY A 53 -17.50 17.37 -0.94
CA GLY A 53 -16.16 16.79 -0.76
C GLY A 53 -15.93 16.28 0.66
N TRP A 54 -14.89 15.48 0.85
CA TRP A 54 -14.57 14.91 2.16
C TRP A 54 -14.06 15.98 3.14
N ASP A 55 -14.58 15.97 4.36
CA ASP A 55 -13.96 16.68 5.49
C ASP A 55 -12.65 16.00 5.89
N GLY A 56 -11.81 16.69 6.69
CA GLY A 56 -10.52 16.15 7.13
C GLY A 56 -10.63 14.79 7.82
N VAL A 57 -11.60 14.62 8.73
CA VAL A 57 -11.84 13.34 9.42
C VAL A 57 -12.36 12.27 8.47
N GLN A 58 -13.27 12.60 7.59
CA GLN A 58 -13.79 11.71 6.55
C GLN A 58 -12.69 11.27 5.56
N ALA A 59 -11.78 12.18 5.21
CA ALA A 59 -10.65 11.87 4.36
C ALA A 59 -9.71 10.85 5.00
N LEU A 60 -9.46 10.91 6.32
CA LEU A 60 -8.68 9.90 7.03
C LEU A 60 -9.38 8.54 7.02
N ILE A 61 -10.69 8.47 7.24
CA ILE A 61 -11.48 7.23 7.18
C ILE A 61 -11.41 6.65 5.77
N ASN A 62 -11.65 7.47 4.75
CA ASN A 62 -11.62 7.03 3.36
C ASN A 62 -10.20 6.63 2.90
N ALA A 63 -9.15 7.34 3.31
CA ALA A 63 -7.77 6.94 3.05
C ALA A 63 -7.44 5.58 3.68
N SER A 64 -7.98 5.32 4.87
CA SER A 64 -7.84 4.01 5.51
C SER A 64 -8.55 2.90 4.75
N SER A 65 -9.68 3.17 4.10
CA SER A 65 -10.39 2.18 3.27
C SER A 65 -9.72 1.90 1.90
N GLN A 66 -8.82 2.79 1.44
CA GLN A 66 -8.12 2.68 0.15
C GLN A 66 -6.91 1.73 0.17
N GLY A 67 -6.89 0.76 1.06
CA GLY A 67 -5.74 -0.13 1.24
C GLY A 67 -5.30 -0.89 0.00
N SER A 68 -6.20 -1.26 -0.92
CA SER A 68 -5.85 -1.94 -2.17
C SER A 68 -4.99 -1.05 -3.09
N ASN A 69 -5.29 0.24 -3.17
CA ASN A 69 -4.51 1.20 -3.95
C ASN A 69 -3.11 1.39 -3.33
N LEU A 70 -3.05 1.44 -2.00
CA LEU A 70 -1.81 1.56 -1.26
C LEU A 70 -0.89 0.35 -1.48
N VAL A 71 -1.45 -0.88 -1.47
CA VAL A 71 -0.72 -2.11 -1.78
C VAL A 71 -0.12 -2.02 -3.18
N PHE A 72 -0.89 -1.60 -4.19
CA PHE A 72 -0.40 -1.48 -5.56
C PHE A 72 0.76 -0.49 -5.69
N LEU A 73 0.68 0.66 -5.02
CA LEU A 73 1.77 1.65 -4.99
C LEU A 73 3.01 1.09 -4.26
N CYS A 74 2.84 0.39 -3.15
CA CYS A 74 3.93 -0.28 -2.45
C CYS A 74 4.63 -1.35 -3.32
N ILE A 75 3.90 -2.05 -4.19
CA ILE A 75 4.48 -3.01 -5.14
C ILE A 75 5.40 -2.29 -6.14
N ILE A 76 4.96 -1.13 -6.66
CA ILE A 76 5.80 -0.33 -7.55
C ILE A 76 7.10 0.09 -6.84
N LEU A 77 7.00 0.56 -5.59
CA LEU A 77 8.18 0.95 -4.80
C LEU A 77 9.08 -0.25 -4.48
N ALA A 78 8.51 -1.42 -4.17
CA ALA A 78 9.29 -2.65 -4.00
C ALA A 78 10.05 -3.05 -5.28
N CYS A 79 9.42 -2.89 -6.44
CA CYS A 79 10.07 -3.11 -7.73
C CYS A 79 11.22 -2.10 -7.97
N LEU A 80 11.07 -0.85 -7.55
CA LEU A 80 12.14 0.16 -7.67
C LEU A 80 13.33 -0.14 -6.74
N VAL A 81 13.10 -0.66 -5.54
CA VAL A 81 14.16 -0.93 -4.56
C VAL A 81 14.82 -2.28 -4.80
N LEU A 82 14.02 -3.34 -4.89
CA LEU A 82 14.50 -4.71 -4.97
C LEU A 82 14.73 -5.16 -6.43
N GLY A 83 13.81 -4.75 -7.33
CA GLY A 83 13.84 -5.19 -8.73
C GLY A 83 15.06 -4.68 -9.48
N VAL A 84 15.48 -3.45 -9.25
CA VAL A 84 16.70 -2.89 -9.89
C VAL A 84 17.93 -3.72 -9.52
N ASP A 85 18.05 -4.17 -8.29
CA ASP A 85 19.19 -4.95 -7.83
C ASP A 85 19.15 -6.39 -8.35
N LEU A 86 17.97 -7.01 -8.39
CA LEU A 86 17.83 -8.40 -8.83
C LEU A 86 17.91 -8.54 -10.36
N ILE A 87 17.15 -7.72 -11.09
CA ILE A 87 17.09 -7.78 -12.56
C ILE A 87 18.37 -7.24 -13.17
N GLY A 88 18.90 -6.13 -12.60
CA GLY A 88 20.21 -5.56 -12.99
C GLY A 88 21.42 -6.38 -12.55
N LYS A 89 21.20 -7.49 -11.84
CA LYS A 89 22.27 -8.36 -11.29
C LYS A 89 23.26 -7.63 -10.37
N LEU A 90 22.88 -6.45 -9.84
CA LEU A 90 23.74 -5.64 -8.96
C LEU A 90 24.03 -6.35 -7.63
N TYR A 91 23.17 -7.28 -7.22
CA TYR A 91 23.40 -8.11 -6.03
C TYR A 91 24.70 -8.91 -6.11
N LYS A 92 25.18 -9.27 -7.32
CA LYS A 92 26.45 -9.98 -7.50
C LYS A 92 27.64 -9.13 -7.04
N ASN A 93 27.61 -7.83 -7.32
CA ASN A 93 28.66 -6.91 -6.90
C ASN A 93 28.71 -6.78 -5.38
N ASN A 94 27.55 -6.78 -4.70
CA ASN A 94 27.49 -6.75 -3.24
C ASN A 94 28.06 -8.04 -2.61
N LEU A 95 27.80 -9.19 -3.23
CA LEU A 95 28.34 -10.47 -2.76
C LEU A 95 29.86 -10.59 -2.98
N THR A 96 30.42 -9.99 -4.06
CA THR A 96 31.86 -9.98 -4.28
C THR A 96 32.64 -9.13 -3.28
N VAL A 97 31.98 -8.12 -2.69
CA VAL A 97 32.56 -7.26 -1.63
C VAL A 97 32.50 -7.93 -0.24
N GLY A 98 31.92 -9.14 -0.13
CA GLY A 98 31.90 -9.91 1.11
C GLY A 98 30.63 -9.80 1.93
N VAL A 99 29.56 -9.16 1.42
CA VAL A 99 28.24 -9.13 2.07
C VAL A 99 27.60 -10.52 1.97
N SER A 100 27.15 -11.08 3.10
CA SER A 100 26.47 -12.37 3.10
C SER A 100 25.08 -12.26 2.43
N ARG A 101 24.58 -13.38 1.86
CA ARG A 101 23.26 -13.41 1.21
C ARG A 101 22.13 -13.07 2.20
N THR A 102 22.27 -13.51 3.44
CA THR A 102 21.32 -13.24 4.54
C THR A 102 21.31 -11.77 4.92
N GLU A 103 22.47 -11.14 5.04
CA GLU A 103 22.57 -9.69 5.33
C GLU A 103 21.95 -8.85 4.22
N PHE A 104 22.21 -9.22 2.95
CA PHE A 104 21.59 -8.54 1.81
C PHE A 104 20.06 -8.64 1.87
N PHE A 105 19.53 -9.86 2.10
CA PHE A 105 18.07 -10.09 2.19
C PHE A 105 17.45 -9.31 3.36
N LEU A 106 18.05 -9.37 4.55
CA LEU A 106 17.54 -8.67 5.74
C LEU A 106 17.58 -7.15 5.56
N ALA A 107 18.66 -6.62 4.98
CA ALA A 107 18.74 -5.19 4.69
C ALA A 107 17.62 -4.74 3.75
N LYS A 108 17.34 -5.51 2.69
CA LYS A 108 16.25 -5.21 1.74
C LYS A 108 14.87 -5.34 2.38
N ALA A 109 14.64 -6.38 3.18
CA ALA A 109 13.40 -6.55 3.91
C ALA A 109 13.14 -5.38 4.88
N PHE A 110 14.18 -4.92 5.57
CA PHE A 110 14.09 -3.76 6.46
C PHE A 110 13.75 -2.48 5.69
N VAL A 111 14.41 -2.22 4.56
CA VAL A 111 14.12 -1.05 3.71
C VAL A 111 12.69 -1.10 3.22
N LEU A 112 12.19 -2.26 2.76
CA LEU A 112 10.81 -2.42 2.33
C LEU A 112 9.80 -2.19 3.47
N ALA A 113 10.11 -2.66 4.68
CA ALA A 113 9.27 -2.40 5.86
C ALA A 113 9.20 -0.90 6.19
N CYS A 114 10.33 -0.20 6.14
CA CYS A 114 10.37 1.26 6.35
C CYS A 114 9.57 1.99 5.27
N ILE A 115 9.66 1.57 4.00
CA ILE A 115 8.90 2.15 2.89
C ILE A 115 7.40 1.92 3.10
N ALA A 116 6.98 0.73 3.52
CA ALA A 116 5.58 0.44 3.80
C ALA A 116 5.02 1.36 4.90
N LEU A 117 5.75 1.54 5.99
CA LEU A 117 5.34 2.44 7.06
C LEU A 117 5.26 3.89 6.57
N LEU A 118 6.29 4.35 5.85
CA LEU A 118 6.35 5.68 5.28
C LEU A 118 5.18 5.92 4.33
N GLN A 119 4.82 4.94 3.50
CA GLN A 119 3.73 5.05 2.55
C GLN A 119 2.36 5.19 3.23
N VAL A 120 2.11 4.44 4.32
CA VAL A 120 0.88 4.62 5.12
C VAL A 120 0.80 6.03 5.68
N ILE A 121 1.89 6.54 6.27
CA ILE A 121 1.91 7.89 6.84
C ILE A 121 1.72 8.96 5.75
N ILE A 122 2.41 8.85 4.62
CA ILE A 122 2.28 9.79 3.49
C ILE A 122 0.83 9.79 2.98
N CYS A 123 0.21 8.62 2.81
CA CYS A 123 -1.17 8.49 2.35
C CYS A 123 -2.14 9.26 3.26
N LEU A 124 -2.02 9.09 4.57
CA LEU A 124 -2.87 9.79 5.55
C LEU A 124 -2.64 11.30 5.54
N VAL A 125 -1.39 11.75 5.48
CA VAL A 125 -1.04 13.17 5.45
C VAL A 125 -1.56 13.83 4.15
N ILE A 126 -1.36 13.19 3.01
CA ILE A 126 -1.83 13.67 1.71
C ILE A 126 -3.36 13.69 1.62
N ALA A 127 -4.05 12.76 2.26
CA ALA A 127 -5.51 12.76 2.32
C ALA A 127 -6.03 13.88 3.25
N PHE A 128 -5.45 14.02 4.42
CA PHE A 128 -5.91 14.92 5.47
C PHE A 128 -5.72 16.40 5.13
N ILE A 129 -4.54 16.79 4.63
CA ILE A 129 -4.20 18.21 4.43
C ILE A 129 -5.11 18.88 3.41
N PRO A 130 -5.27 18.38 2.16
CA PRO A 130 -6.14 19.00 1.17
C PRO A 130 -7.62 19.02 1.60
N ALA A 131 -8.11 17.92 2.18
CA ALA A 131 -9.48 17.81 2.63
C ALA A 131 -9.81 18.84 3.71
N THR A 132 -8.91 19.01 4.69
CA THR A 132 -9.08 20.00 5.76
C THR A 132 -9.03 21.44 5.23
N ILE A 133 -8.21 21.73 4.24
CA ILE A 133 -8.11 23.06 3.63
C ILE A 133 -9.36 23.40 2.81
N LEU A 134 -9.90 22.43 2.05
CA LEU A 134 -11.02 22.62 1.15
C LEU A 134 -12.39 22.62 1.88
N ASN A 135 -12.59 21.67 2.79
CA ASN A 135 -13.90 21.35 3.37
C ASN A 135 -13.96 21.46 4.90
N GLY A 136 -12.86 21.84 5.55
CA GLY A 136 -12.77 21.95 7.00
C GLY A 136 -12.38 20.65 7.69
N PHE A 137 -12.25 20.71 9.01
CA PHE A 137 -11.75 19.60 9.83
C PHE A 137 -12.77 18.45 9.98
N GLY A 138 -14.05 18.78 10.03
CA GLY A 138 -15.13 17.83 10.33
C GLY A 138 -15.31 17.53 11.81
N THR A 139 -16.26 16.65 12.14
CA THR A 139 -16.57 16.22 13.52
C THR A 139 -15.80 14.95 13.86
N MET A 140 -15.10 14.96 14.98
CA MET A 140 -14.31 13.81 15.42
C MET A 140 -15.17 12.89 16.30
N PRO A 141 -15.40 11.61 15.92
CA PRO A 141 -16.11 10.65 16.76
C PRO A 141 -15.30 10.32 18.03
N ASP A 142 -16.00 9.91 19.09
CA ASP A 142 -15.36 9.46 20.32
C ASP A 142 -14.46 8.22 20.05
N GLY A 143 -13.23 8.27 20.56
CA GLY A 143 -12.27 7.18 20.36
C GLY A 143 -11.60 7.12 19.00
N PHE A 144 -11.84 8.08 18.09
CA PHE A 144 -11.29 8.10 16.72
C PHE A 144 -9.78 7.91 16.66
N ILE A 145 -9.01 8.58 17.52
CA ILE A 145 -7.55 8.49 17.53
C ILE A 145 -7.09 7.06 17.85
N GLY A 146 -7.72 6.40 18.82
CA GLY A 146 -7.39 5.00 19.16
C GLY A 146 -7.65 4.05 17.99
N ASN A 147 -8.82 4.18 17.37
CA ASN A 147 -9.18 3.36 16.20
C ASN A 147 -8.26 3.63 15.01
N LEU A 148 -7.89 4.89 14.77
CA LEU A 148 -6.95 5.25 13.70
C LEU A 148 -5.56 4.62 13.92
N LEU A 149 -5.03 4.62 15.13
CA LEU A 149 -3.74 4.00 15.43
C LEU A 149 -3.77 2.49 15.22
N ILE A 150 -4.86 1.82 15.64
CA ILE A 150 -5.06 0.39 15.41
C ILE A 150 -5.12 0.10 13.91
N THR A 151 -5.86 0.91 13.16
CA THR A 151 -6.00 0.78 11.71
C THR A 151 -4.64 0.94 11.00
N ILE A 152 -3.85 1.96 11.37
CA ILE A 152 -2.49 2.16 10.83
C ILE A 152 -1.62 0.92 11.09
N PHE A 153 -1.66 0.39 12.30
CA PHE A 153 -0.86 -0.79 12.65
C PHE A 153 -1.28 -2.03 11.85
N LEU A 154 -2.58 -2.28 11.74
CA LEU A 154 -3.12 -3.40 10.96
C LEU A 154 -2.81 -3.25 9.46
N GLN A 155 -2.96 -2.07 8.91
CA GLN A 155 -2.59 -1.78 7.52
C GLN A 155 -1.10 -2.01 7.25
N PHE A 156 -0.25 -1.58 8.16
CA PHE A 156 1.18 -1.84 8.06
C PHE A 156 1.50 -3.34 8.03
N LEU A 157 0.87 -4.15 8.90
CA LEU A 157 1.04 -5.61 8.89
C LEU A 157 0.56 -6.24 7.57
N CYS A 158 -0.59 -5.80 7.05
CA CYS A 158 -1.09 -6.26 5.75
C CYS A 158 -0.14 -5.90 4.59
N LEU A 159 0.41 -4.69 4.60
CA LEU A 159 1.40 -4.28 3.60
C LEU A 159 2.67 -5.12 3.68
N LEU A 160 3.15 -5.45 4.88
CA LEU A 160 4.30 -6.34 5.05
C LEU A 160 4.02 -7.73 4.48
N ALA A 161 2.82 -8.28 4.69
CA ALA A 161 2.41 -9.57 4.12
C ALA A 161 2.43 -9.52 2.59
N TRP A 162 1.84 -8.50 1.97
CA TRP A 162 1.86 -8.30 0.53
C TRP A 162 3.27 -8.12 -0.03
N LEU A 163 4.10 -7.30 0.63
CA LEU A 163 5.49 -7.10 0.23
C LEU A 163 6.32 -8.38 0.32
N SER A 164 6.01 -9.25 1.29
CA SER A 164 6.66 -10.56 1.39
C SER A 164 6.34 -11.46 0.19
N ILE A 165 5.05 -11.51 -0.21
CA ILE A 165 4.61 -12.27 -1.41
C ILE A 165 5.29 -11.71 -2.67
N VAL A 166 5.25 -10.40 -2.84
CA VAL A 166 5.84 -9.71 -3.99
C VAL A 166 7.35 -9.91 -4.05
N SER A 167 8.04 -9.79 -2.92
CA SER A 167 9.47 -10.02 -2.83
C SER A 167 9.82 -11.46 -3.21
N PHE A 168 9.07 -12.45 -2.72
CA PHE A 168 9.25 -13.85 -3.07
C PHE A 168 9.12 -14.07 -4.59
N ILE A 169 8.06 -13.53 -5.21
CA ILE A 169 7.85 -13.63 -6.66
C ILE A 169 9.03 -12.99 -7.41
N LEU A 170 9.51 -11.83 -6.95
CA LEU A 170 10.60 -11.11 -7.59
C LEU A 170 11.94 -11.86 -7.48
N TYR A 171 12.20 -12.50 -6.33
CA TYR A 171 13.40 -13.34 -6.15
C TYR A 171 13.40 -14.58 -7.04
N VAL A 172 12.22 -15.17 -7.29
CA VAL A 172 12.09 -16.37 -8.13
C VAL A 172 12.11 -16.02 -9.62
N SER A 173 11.34 -15.00 -10.03
CA SER A 173 11.10 -14.69 -11.45
C SER A 173 12.12 -13.74 -12.07
N HIS A 174 12.76 -12.89 -11.29
CA HIS A 174 13.65 -11.81 -11.76
C HIS A 174 13.01 -10.94 -12.85
N SER A 175 11.69 -10.75 -12.81
CA SER A 175 10.91 -10.02 -13.82
C SER A 175 9.85 -9.14 -13.21
N TYR A 176 9.77 -7.87 -13.61
CA TYR A 176 8.72 -6.96 -13.17
C TYR A 176 7.33 -7.43 -13.60
N LEU A 177 7.20 -7.93 -14.83
CA LEU A 177 5.93 -8.41 -15.35
C LEU A 177 5.37 -9.56 -14.50
N ALA A 178 6.23 -10.50 -14.10
CA ALA A 178 5.84 -11.62 -13.24
C ALA A 178 5.36 -11.16 -11.86
N VAL A 179 5.89 -10.07 -11.33
CA VAL A 179 5.44 -9.48 -10.05
C VAL A 179 4.00 -8.97 -10.18
N PHE A 180 3.70 -8.20 -11.22
CA PHE A 180 2.35 -7.69 -11.42
C PHE A 180 1.35 -8.81 -11.69
N ILE A 181 1.66 -9.76 -12.56
CA ILE A 181 0.81 -10.94 -12.80
C ILE A 181 0.64 -11.73 -11.50
N GLY A 182 1.72 -11.98 -10.77
CA GLY A 182 1.70 -12.69 -9.50
C GLY A 182 0.87 -12.00 -8.42
N TYR A 183 0.88 -10.66 -8.37
CA TYR A 183 0.01 -9.89 -7.50
C TYR A 183 -1.47 -10.14 -7.83
N PHE A 184 -1.87 -10.02 -9.09
CA PHE A 184 -3.26 -10.26 -9.50
C PHE A 184 -3.69 -11.71 -9.23
N VAL A 185 -2.85 -12.68 -9.58
CA VAL A 185 -3.12 -14.09 -9.30
C VAL A 185 -3.25 -14.35 -7.80
N SER A 186 -2.33 -13.84 -6.99
CA SER A 186 -2.39 -13.99 -5.53
C SER A 186 -3.62 -13.31 -4.93
N SER A 187 -4.00 -12.14 -5.44
CA SER A 187 -5.21 -11.42 -5.03
C SER A 187 -6.47 -12.23 -5.31
N ILE A 188 -6.59 -12.80 -6.52
CA ILE A 188 -7.72 -13.67 -6.90
C ILE A 188 -7.73 -14.93 -6.03
N LEU A 189 -6.59 -15.61 -5.85
CA LEU A 189 -6.51 -16.82 -5.04
C LEU A 189 -6.90 -16.59 -3.58
N LEU A 190 -6.52 -15.45 -3.01
CA LEU A 190 -6.87 -15.10 -1.63
C LEU A 190 -8.34 -14.69 -1.48
N SER A 191 -8.99 -14.18 -2.53
CA SER A 191 -10.41 -13.80 -2.51
C SER A 191 -11.34 -14.95 -2.89
N MET A 192 -10.89 -15.95 -3.67
CA MET A 192 -11.69 -17.10 -4.10
C MET A 192 -12.39 -17.87 -2.97
N PRO A 193 -11.72 -18.19 -1.84
CA PRO A 193 -12.38 -18.91 -0.76
C PRO A 193 -13.63 -18.20 -0.22
N MET A 194 -13.61 -16.85 -0.18
CA MET A 194 -14.74 -16.07 0.27
C MET A 194 -15.94 -16.16 -0.68
N LEU A 195 -15.70 -16.25 -1.99
CA LEU A 195 -16.75 -16.42 -2.99
C LEU A 195 -17.37 -17.83 -2.94
N ILE A 196 -16.56 -18.85 -2.67
CA ILE A 196 -17.01 -20.26 -2.65
C ILE A 196 -17.71 -20.59 -1.33
N PHE A 197 -17.26 -20.04 -0.21
CA PHE A 197 -17.75 -20.36 1.13
C PHE A 197 -18.17 -19.11 1.92
N PRO A 198 -19.21 -18.38 1.49
CA PRO A 198 -19.60 -17.10 2.12
C PRO A 198 -20.04 -17.23 3.59
N ASN A 199 -20.43 -18.45 4.02
CA ASN A 199 -20.93 -18.71 5.38
C ASN A 199 -19.85 -18.88 6.45
N ILE A 200 -18.57 -18.94 6.07
CA ILE A 200 -17.47 -19.14 7.02
C ILE A 200 -16.96 -17.79 7.49
N LYS A 201 -17.29 -17.41 8.74
CA LYS A 201 -16.95 -16.11 9.34
C LYS A 201 -15.45 -15.78 9.40
N ILE A 202 -14.57 -16.76 9.29
CA ILE A 202 -13.11 -16.57 9.34
C ILE A 202 -12.52 -16.21 7.97
N LEU A 203 -13.21 -16.54 6.88
CA LEU A 203 -12.70 -16.33 5.52
C LEU A 203 -12.40 -14.85 5.17
N PRO A 204 -13.21 -13.86 5.55
CA PRO A 204 -12.90 -12.46 5.30
C PRO A 204 -11.55 -12.02 5.88
N TYR A 205 -11.16 -12.59 7.03
CA TYR A 205 -9.88 -12.29 7.68
C TYR A 205 -8.67 -12.93 6.97
N LEU A 206 -8.88 -13.96 6.16
CA LEU A 206 -7.83 -14.55 5.33
C LEU A 206 -7.56 -13.75 4.04
N SER A 207 -8.56 -13.05 3.54
CA SER A 207 -8.35 -12.23 2.35
C SER A 207 -7.78 -10.86 2.76
N LEU A 208 -6.52 -10.63 2.46
CA LEU A 208 -5.80 -9.40 2.79
C LEU A 208 -6.49 -8.14 2.23
N GLN A 209 -7.25 -8.24 1.16
CA GLN A 209 -8.01 -7.12 0.59
C GLN A 209 -9.26 -6.78 1.40
N PHE A 210 -10.00 -7.80 1.87
CA PHE A 210 -11.19 -7.61 2.70
C PHE A 210 -10.83 -7.19 4.13
N PHE A 211 -9.68 -7.63 4.63
CA PHE A 211 -9.18 -7.21 5.92
C PHE A 211 -8.96 -5.69 5.95
N TYR A 212 -8.47 -5.09 4.87
CA TYR A 212 -8.39 -3.65 4.74
C TYR A 212 -9.73 -2.94 4.81
N ALA A 213 -10.76 -3.48 4.17
CA ALA A 213 -12.10 -2.89 4.20
C ALA A 213 -12.75 -2.99 5.58
N MET A 214 -12.45 -4.04 6.36
CA MET A 214 -12.99 -4.22 7.72
C MET A 214 -12.31 -3.36 8.78
N THR A 215 -11.09 -2.94 8.58
CA THR A 215 -10.38 -2.07 9.53
C THR A 215 -10.84 -0.61 9.44
N ALA A 216 -11.58 -0.25 8.40
CA ALA A 216 -12.10 1.10 8.18
C ALA A 216 -13.52 1.32 8.75
N ASN A 217 -14.22 0.26 9.16
CA ASN A 217 -15.51 0.29 9.84
C ASN A 217 -15.36 -0.02 11.32
#